data_b588541e82b51cb4cf6b5596cbd8a786
#
_entry.id   b588541e82b51cb4cf6b5596cbd8a786
#
_cell.length_a   1.000
_cell.length_b   1.000
_cell.length_c   1.000
_cell.angle_alpha   90.00
_cell.angle_beta   90.00
_cell.angle_gamma   90.00
#
_symmetry.space_group_name_H-M   'P 1'
#
loop_
_entity.id
_entity.type
_entity.pdbx_description
1 polymer ?
#
loop_
_entity_poly.entity_id
_entity_poly.type
_entity_poly.pdbx_seq_one_letter_code
_entity_poly.pdbx_strand_id
1 'polypeptide(L)'
;MNTRSFGNEMKRLGFDFYTGVPCSFLKNLINYAINECEYVGAANEGDAVAIASGAYLGGKKPVVLMQNSGLSNAVSPLVSLNYPFRIPVLGFVSWRGQPGYPDEPQHELMGQITTKILDSMQVKWMYLSTDMRTAKRQLLLAMRYIEKDNPFFFVVRKGTFEQEPLQKQLRPFNYPRISHASKAENEFPARQEALRIINGWKDGKTIQLATTGLTGRQLYEIEDASNNLYMVGSMGCVSSLGLGLALSKPDFDIVVIDGDGSLLMRMGNLATIGYYHPPNMIHILLDNNAHDSTGGQQTVSHNVSFVDMASACGYANSLYLRSLDDLDACLQKWKNKKGLTFAHLQISTRNEDPPRRPAVKPHEVKERLASFLNRGHLEAEGAES
;
A
#
# COMPACT_ATOMS: atom_id res chain seq x y z
N MET A 1 10.20 -29.01 2.88
CA MET A 1 8.82 -29.49 2.62
C MET A 1 8.41 -29.14 1.21
N ASN A 2 7.49 -29.91 0.63
CA ASN A 2 7.01 -29.67 -0.72
C ASN A 2 6.30 -28.30 -0.81
N THR A 3 6.80 -27.43 -1.67
CA THR A 3 6.37 -26.03 -1.81
C THR A 3 4.93 -25.94 -2.29
N ARG A 4 4.58 -26.70 -3.34
CA ARG A 4 3.24 -26.70 -3.92
C ARG A 4 2.18 -27.20 -2.93
N SER A 5 2.49 -28.25 -2.17
CA SER A 5 1.60 -28.74 -1.12
C SER A 5 1.36 -27.73 0.00
N PHE A 6 2.40 -26.99 0.39
CA PHE A 6 2.27 -25.92 1.38
C PHE A 6 1.48 -24.72 0.84
N GLY A 7 1.79 -24.28 -0.38
CA GLY A 7 1.08 -23.20 -1.04
C GLY A 7 -0.40 -23.50 -1.28
N ASN A 8 -0.74 -24.73 -1.69
CA ASN A 8 -2.14 -25.17 -1.83
C ASN A 8 -2.89 -25.14 -0.49
N GLU A 9 -2.22 -25.48 0.62
CA GLU A 9 -2.82 -25.36 1.95
C GLU A 9 -3.07 -23.90 2.32
N MET A 10 -2.12 -23.00 2.01
CA MET A 10 -2.30 -21.55 2.17
C MET A 10 -3.53 -21.04 1.38
N LYS A 11 -3.62 -21.42 0.11
CA LYS A 11 -4.74 -21.05 -0.78
C LYS A 11 -6.08 -21.57 -0.25
N ARG A 12 -6.13 -22.83 0.26
CA ARG A 12 -7.31 -23.43 0.93
C ARG A 12 -7.76 -22.63 2.16
N LEU A 13 -6.84 -21.98 2.85
CA LEU A 13 -7.11 -21.08 3.99
C LEU A 13 -7.49 -19.66 3.56
N GLY A 14 -7.54 -19.38 2.25
CA GLY A 14 -7.90 -18.11 1.66
C GLY A 14 -6.74 -17.14 1.48
N PHE A 15 -5.49 -17.58 1.65
CA PHE A 15 -4.30 -16.77 1.35
C PHE A 15 -3.93 -16.93 -0.13
N ASP A 16 -4.46 -16.07 -0.98
CA ASP A 16 -4.29 -16.09 -2.43
C ASP A 16 -3.72 -14.77 -3.01
N PHE A 17 -3.56 -13.75 -2.19
CA PHE A 17 -2.92 -12.49 -2.54
C PHE A 17 -1.56 -12.38 -1.86
N TYR A 18 -0.50 -12.22 -2.65
CA TYR A 18 0.87 -12.14 -2.16
C TYR A 18 1.55 -10.87 -2.62
N THR A 19 2.39 -10.31 -1.78
CA THR A 19 3.26 -9.18 -2.14
C THR A 19 4.60 -9.33 -1.44
N GLY A 20 5.64 -8.67 -1.97
CA GLY A 20 6.94 -8.75 -1.34
C GLY A 20 8.09 -8.27 -2.22
N VAL A 21 9.28 -8.33 -1.65
CA VAL A 21 10.56 -8.15 -2.34
C VAL A 21 11.23 -9.52 -2.44
N PRO A 22 11.68 -9.95 -3.62
CA PRO A 22 12.24 -11.30 -3.80
C PRO A 22 13.43 -11.60 -2.90
N CYS A 23 13.48 -12.82 -2.37
CA CYS A 23 14.55 -13.33 -1.52
C CYS A 23 14.94 -14.75 -1.92
N SER A 24 16.23 -15.07 -1.91
CA SER A 24 16.77 -16.38 -2.32
C SER A 24 16.26 -17.54 -1.48
N PHE A 25 16.07 -17.38 -0.15
CA PHE A 25 15.56 -18.44 0.72
C PHE A 25 14.05 -18.68 0.54
N LEU A 26 13.31 -17.67 0.08
CA LEU A 26 11.88 -17.74 -0.18
C LEU A 26 11.55 -17.95 -1.66
N LYS A 27 12.57 -18.04 -2.56
CA LYS A 27 12.35 -18.05 -4.01
C LYS A 27 11.32 -19.09 -4.45
N ASN A 28 11.32 -20.28 -3.83
CA ASN A 28 10.40 -21.34 -4.22
C ASN A 28 8.95 -21.02 -3.83
N LEU A 29 8.73 -20.44 -2.64
CA LEU A 29 7.41 -19.95 -2.23
C LEU A 29 6.96 -18.75 -3.08
N ILE A 30 7.89 -17.86 -3.43
CA ILE A 30 7.64 -16.73 -4.34
C ILE A 30 7.25 -17.24 -5.73
N ASN A 31 7.98 -18.23 -6.26
CA ASN A 31 7.67 -18.84 -7.55
C ASN A 31 6.25 -19.46 -7.53
N TYR A 32 5.91 -20.18 -6.46
CA TYR A 32 4.55 -20.70 -6.30
C TYR A 32 3.50 -19.57 -6.31
N ALA A 33 3.74 -18.50 -5.54
CA ALA A 33 2.83 -17.36 -5.46
C ALA A 33 2.62 -16.70 -6.83
N ILE A 34 3.69 -16.51 -7.61
CA ILE A 34 3.65 -15.95 -8.97
C ILE A 34 2.91 -16.87 -9.94
N ASN A 35 3.10 -18.19 -9.82
CA ASN A 35 2.52 -19.16 -10.75
C ASN A 35 1.02 -19.42 -10.50
N GLU A 36 0.58 -19.36 -9.23
CA GLU A 36 -0.71 -19.93 -8.81
C GLU A 36 -1.64 -18.94 -8.10
N CYS A 37 -1.15 -17.73 -7.76
CA CYS A 37 -1.86 -16.74 -6.97
C CYS A 37 -1.75 -15.35 -7.58
N GLU A 38 -2.42 -14.37 -7.00
CA GLU A 38 -2.20 -12.96 -7.30
C GLU A 38 -0.92 -12.50 -6.57
N TYR A 39 0.12 -12.15 -7.33
CA TYR A 39 1.40 -11.69 -6.78
C TYR A 39 1.73 -10.27 -7.21
N VAL A 40 1.95 -9.39 -6.25
CA VAL A 40 2.36 -8.00 -6.47
C VAL A 40 3.79 -7.81 -5.98
N GLY A 41 4.74 -7.70 -6.92
CA GLY A 41 6.14 -7.36 -6.61
C GLY A 41 6.25 -5.90 -6.19
N ALA A 42 6.73 -5.64 -4.98
CA ALA A 42 6.93 -4.30 -4.47
C ALA A 42 8.36 -3.82 -4.67
N ALA A 43 8.54 -2.50 -4.79
CA ALA A 43 9.86 -1.88 -4.89
C ALA A 43 10.61 -1.86 -3.55
N ASN A 44 9.86 -1.96 -2.42
CA ASN A 44 10.40 -1.90 -1.06
C ASN A 44 9.51 -2.72 -0.12
N GLU A 45 10.05 -3.30 0.94
CA GLU A 45 9.30 -4.14 1.88
C GLU A 45 8.23 -3.37 2.66
N GLY A 46 8.47 -2.10 2.93
CA GLY A 46 7.44 -1.24 3.53
C GLY A 46 6.27 -0.98 2.57
N ASP A 47 6.53 -0.87 1.27
CA ASP A 47 5.48 -0.79 0.25
C ASP A 47 4.71 -2.10 0.16
N ALA A 48 5.40 -3.25 0.25
CA ALA A 48 4.77 -4.55 0.30
C ALA A 48 3.77 -4.67 1.46
N VAL A 49 4.16 -4.23 2.67
CA VAL A 49 3.24 -4.21 3.84
C VAL A 49 2.04 -3.30 3.60
N ALA A 50 2.25 -2.12 2.98
CA ALA A 50 1.17 -1.18 2.69
C ALA A 50 0.23 -1.69 1.58
N ILE A 51 0.75 -2.32 0.52
CA ILE A 51 -0.03 -3.00 -0.53
C ILE A 51 -0.87 -4.12 0.10
N ALA A 52 -0.26 -4.97 0.95
CA ALA A 52 -0.97 -6.01 1.68
C ALA A 52 -2.09 -5.43 2.54
N SER A 53 -1.83 -4.31 3.22
CA SER A 53 -2.84 -3.62 4.03
C SER A 53 -4.02 -3.12 3.19
N GLY A 54 -3.76 -2.58 2.00
CA GLY A 54 -4.80 -2.18 1.05
C GLY A 54 -5.61 -3.36 0.53
N ALA A 55 -4.96 -4.46 0.20
CA ALA A 55 -5.62 -5.70 -0.21
C ALA A 55 -6.51 -6.29 0.91
N TYR A 56 -6.02 -6.23 2.17
CA TYR A 56 -6.85 -6.63 3.32
C TYR A 56 -8.11 -5.77 3.46
N LEU A 57 -7.99 -4.45 3.33
CA LEU A 57 -9.16 -3.55 3.31
C LEU A 57 -10.13 -3.91 2.18
N GLY A 58 -9.60 -4.38 1.05
CA GLY A 58 -10.37 -4.93 -0.06
C GLY A 58 -10.95 -6.33 0.17
N GLY A 59 -10.78 -6.92 1.37
CA GLY A 59 -11.34 -8.24 1.75
C GLY A 59 -10.45 -9.44 1.43
N LYS A 60 -9.20 -9.23 0.96
CA LYS A 60 -8.22 -10.31 0.74
C LYS A 60 -7.58 -10.74 2.06
N LYS A 61 -7.01 -11.95 2.09
CA LYS A 61 -6.10 -12.41 3.16
C LYS A 61 -4.66 -12.32 2.64
N PRO A 62 -3.97 -11.19 2.82
CA PRO A 62 -2.68 -10.95 2.19
C PRO A 62 -1.53 -11.66 2.88
N VAL A 63 -0.53 -12.02 2.07
CA VAL A 63 0.76 -12.57 2.49
C VAL A 63 1.88 -11.63 2.07
N VAL A 64 2.80 -11.34 3.00
CA VAL A 64 4.01 -10.54 2.72
C VAL A 64 5.25 -11.43 2.78
N LEU A 65 6.04 -11.40 1.70
CA LEU A 65 7.27 -12.18 1.57
C LEU A 65 8.47 -11.23 1.55
N MET A 66 9.45 -11.43 2.45
CA MET A 66 10.61 -10.56 2.51
C MET A 66 11.87 -11.26 3.06
N GLN A 67 13.02 -10.71 2.73
CA GLN A 67 14.27 -11.03 3.41
C GLN A 67 14.32 -10.32 4.75
N ASN A 68 15.00 -10.89 5.76
CA ASN A 68 15.14 -10.24 7.06
C ASN A 68 15.89 -8.90 7.00
N SER A 69 16.79 -8.70 6.04
CA SER A 69 17.40 -7.37 5.83
C SER A 69 16.38 -6.29 5.47
N GLY A 70 15.29 -6.67 4.78
CA GLY A 70 14.20 -5.77 4.45
C GLY A 70 13.18 -5.57 5.58
N LEU A 71 13.26 -6.36 6.65
CA LEU A 71 12.35 -6.21 7.80
C LEU A 71 12.45 -4.81 8.41
N SER A 72 13.63 -4.19 8.40
CA SER A 72 13.83 -2.81 8.87
C SER A 72 13.00 -1.79 8.07
N ASN A 73 12.83 -1.98 6.76
CA ASN A 73 11.98 -1.13 5.91
C ASN A 73 10.50 -1.30 6.22
N ALA A 74 10.10 -2.47 6.74
CA ALA A 74 8.75 -2.81 7.10
C ALA A 74 8.36 -2.36 8.52
N VAL A 75 9.32 -1.95 9.37
CA VAL A 75 9.03 -1.51 10.75
C VAL A 75 8.02 -0.38 10.77
N SER A 76 8.24 0.68 10.00
CA SER A 76 7.35 1.85 9.99
C SER A 76 5.89 1.48 9.65
N PRO A 77 5.56 0.81 8.54
CA PRO A 77 4.17 0.45 8.27
C PRO A 77 3.61 -0.58 9.26
N LEU A 78 4.37 -1.53 9.76
CA LEU A 78 3.88 -2.49 10.75
C LEU A 78 3.46 -1.81 12.06
N VAL A 79 4.21 -0.82 12.55
CA VAL A 79 3.93 -0.15 13.83
C VAL A 79 3.04 1.08 13.70
N SER A 80 2.97 1.74 12.53
CA SER A 80 2.22 3.01 12.38
C SER A 80 1.10 2.96 11.33
N LEU A 81 0.92 1.82 10.63
CA LEU A 81 -0.26 1.51 9.82
C LEU A 81 -0.97 0.26 10.38
N ASN A 82 -0.32 -0.90 10.35
CA ASN A 82 -0.97 -2.15 10.74
C ASN A 82 -1.42 -2.15 12.22
N TYR A 83 -0.54 -1.75 13.13
CA TYR A 83 -0.85 -1.73 14.55
C TYR A 83 -2.03 -0.81 14.90
N PRO A 84 -2.04 0.51 14.58
CA PRO A 84 -3.13 1.39 14.99
C PRO A 84 -4.46 1.12 14.27
N PHE A 85 -4.40 0.65 13.01
CA PHE A 85 -5.61 0.29 12.25
C PHE A 85 -6.08 -1.14 12.51
N ARG A 86 -5.32 -1.94 13.25
CA ARG A 86 -5.56 -3.37 13.46
C ARG A 86 -5.74 -4.11 12.12
N ILE A 87 -4.82 -3.89 11.21
CA ILE A 87 -4.79 -4.56 9.91
C ILE A 87 -3.83 -5.75 10.01
N PRO A 88 -4.32 -7.00 9.97
CA PRO A 88 -3.46 -8.17 10.00
C PRO A 88 -2.79 -8.41 8.66
N VAL A 89 -1.57 -8.95 8.70
CA VAL A 89 -0.87 -9.51 7.54
C VAL A 89 -0.17 -10.79 7.96
N LEU A 90 -0.14 -11.78 7.09
CA LEU A 90 0.68 -12.98 7.28
C LEU A 90 2.04 -12.75 6.63
N GLY A 91 3.10 -12.65 7.43
CA GLY A 91 4.46 -12.43 6.94
C GLY A 91 5.30 -13.70 6.89
N PHE A 92 6.13 -13.83 5.86
CA PHE A 92 7.22 -14.81 5.82
C PHE A 92 8.52 -14.03 5.66
N VAL A 93 9.36 -14.07 6.68
CA VAL A 93 10.68 -13.43 6.70
C VAL A 93 11.76 -14.49 6.65
N SER A 94 12.64 -14.41 5.65
CA SER A 94 13.76 -15.36 5.55
C SER A 94 14.79 -15.07 6.65
N TRP A 95 15.40 -16.11 7.21
CA TRP A 95 16.42 -15.96 8.24
C TRP A 95 17.83 -16.06 7.63
N ARG A 96 18.24 -15.01 6.89
CA ARG A 96 19.64 -14.86 6.44
C ARG A 96 20.52 -14.53 7.64
N GLY A 97 21.75 -15.01 7.61
CA GLY A 97 22.70 -14.84 8.73
C GLY A 97 22.29 -15.60 10.01
N GLN A 98 21.57 -16.72 9.89
CA GLN A 98 21.20 -17.55 11.03
C GLN A 98 22.47 -17.93 11.81
N PRO A 99 22.57 -17.67 13.15
CA PRO A 99 23.72 -18.03 13.95
C PRO A 99 24.08 -19.52 13.83
N GLY A 100 25.37 -19.80 13.67
CA GLY A 100 25.90 -21.17 13.51
C GLY A 100 25.79 -21.75 12.08
N TYR A 101 25.32 -20.96 11.10
CA TYR A 101 25.28 -21.37 9.69
C TYR A 101 26.04 -20.35 8.82
N PRO A 102 26.85 -20.80 7.86
CA PRO A 102 27.55 -19.90 6.94
C PRO A 102 26.56 -19.10 6.08
N ASP A 103 26.76 -17.79 6.02
CA ASP A 103 26.06 -16.87 5.14
C ASP A 103 26.98 -15.68 4.81
N GLU A 104 26.53 -14.79 3.93
CA GLU A 104 27.27 -13.59 3.55
C GLU A 104 27.39 -12.61 4.73
N PRO A 105 28.55 -11.92 4.89
CA PRO A 105 28.85 -11.07 6.07
C PRO A 105 27.78 -10.00 6.35
N GLN A 106 27.17 -9.43 5.33
CA GLN A 106 26.12 -8.41 5.47
C GLN A 106 24.84 -8.91 6.15
N HIS A 107 24.68 -10.23 6.32
CA HIS A 107 23.51 -10.81 6.97
C HIS A 107 23.74 -11.16 8.44
N GLU A 108 24.98 -11.11 8.93
CA GLU A 108 25.35 -11.60 10.26
C GLU A 108 24.56 -10.91 11.38
N LEU A 109 24.57 -9.58 11.42
CA LEU A 109 23.84 -8.83 12.45
C LEU A 109 22.32 -9.05 12.33
N MET A 110 21.78 -8.97 11.11
CA MET A 110 20.34 -9.16 10.91
C MET A 110 19.89 -10.57 11.31
N GLY A 111 20.72 -11.59 11.09
CA GLY A 111 20.46 -12.95 11.57
C GLY A 111 20.29 -13.04 13.08
N GLN A 112 21.10 -12.29 13.84
CA GLN A 112 21.09 -12.26 15.31
C GLN A 112 19.88 -11.46 15.88
N ILE A 113 19.38 -10.45 15.15
CA ILE A 113 18.38 -9.52 15.66
C ILE A 113 16.99 -9.68 15.02
N THR A 114 16.81 -10.51 14.00
CA THR A 114 15.53 -10.66 13.28
C THR A 114 14.35 -10.88 14.23
N THR A 115 14.47 -11.84 15.14
CA THR A 115 13.40 -12.16 16.10
C THR A 115 13.21 -11.05 17.14
N LYS A 116 14.28 -10.39 17.55
CA LYS A 116 14.23 -9.25 18.48
C LYS A 116 13.49 -8.06 17.88
N ILE A 117 13.65 -7.82 16.56
CA ILE A 117 12.91 -6.77 15.86
C ILE A 117 11.40 -7.10 15.85
N LEU A 118 11.03 -8.36 15.56
CA LEU A 118 9.63 -8.80 15.61
C LEU A 118 9.05 -8.66 17.03
N ASP A 119 9.80 -9.07 18.06
CA ASP A 119 9.40 -8.91 19.45
C ASP A 119 9.22 -7.44 19.86
N SER A 120 10.15 -6.56 19.44
CA SER A 120 10.09 -5.13 19.72
C SER A 120 8.87 -4.46 19.08
N MET A 121 8.42 -4.94 17.93
CA MET A 121 7.18 -4.50 17.27
C MET A 121 5.91 -5.16 17.84
N GLN A 122 6.06 -6.05 18.83
CA GLN A 122 4.94 -6.85 19.37
C GLN A 122 4.25 -7.73 18.32
N VAL A 123 4.93 -8.06 17.23
CA VAL A 123 4.45 -8.96 16.18
C VAL A 123 4.67 -10.39 16.62
N LYS A 124 3.62 -11.21 16.62
CA LYS A 124 3.75 -12.64 16.93
C LYS A 124 4.42 -13.36 15.79
N TRP A 125 5.33 -14.25 16.14
CA TRP A 125 6.10 -15.00 15.16
C TRP A 125 6.46 -16.41 15.65
N MET A 126 6.86 -17.28 14.73
CA MET A 126 7.47 -18.57 15.01
C MET A 126 8.36 -19.03 13.85
N TYR A 127 9.28 -19.95 14.14
CA TYR A 127 10.02 -20.65 13.09
C TYR A 127 9.08 -21.59 12.33
N LEU A 128 9.07 -21.46 10.99
CA LEU A 128 8.31 -22.37 10.16
C LEU A 128 8.97 -23.76 10.16
N SER A 129 8.17 -24.80 10.47
CA SER A 129 8.62 -26.19 10.41
C SER A 129 8.82 -26.65 8.97
N THR A 130 9.82 -27.51 8.76
CA THR A 130 10.02 -28.20 7.47
C THR A 130 9.15 -29.46 7.35
N ASP A 131 8.55 -29.93 8.45
CA ASP A 131 7.55 -31.00 8.44
C ASP A 131 6.17 -30.44 8.09
N MET A 132 5.58 -30.95 7.03
CA MET A 132 4.30 -30.47 6.48
C MET A 132 3.14 -30.58 7.47
N ARG A 133 3.09 -31.64 8.29
CA ARG A 133 2.02 -31.83 9.30
C ARG A 133 2.10 -30.75 10.37
N THR A 134 3.30 -30.46 10.84
CA THR A 134 3.57 -29.39 11.81
C THR A 134 3.31 -28.02 11.21
N ALA A 135 3.76 -27.77 9.97
CA ALA A 135 3.53 -26.50 9.26
C ALA A 135 2.03 -26.20 9.10
N LYS A 136 1.20 -27.21 8.79
CA LYS A 136 -0.28 -27.04 8.76
C LYS A 136 -0.85 -26.60 10.11
N ARG A 137 -0.39 -27.19 11.21
CA ARG A 137 -0.83 -26.77 12.56
C ARG A 137 -0.39 -25.32 12.87
N GLN A 138 0.82 -24.96 12.44
CA GLN A 138 1.33 -23.59 12.58
C GLN A 138 0.51 -22.58 11.76
N LEU A 139 0.11 -22.93 10.53
CA LEU A 139 -0.78 -22.10 9.73
C LEU A 139 -2.14 -21.87 10.40
N LEU A 140 -2.74 -22.91 10.97
CA LEU A 140 -4.00 -22.77 11.72
C LEU A 140 -3.85 -21.89 12.95
N LEU A 141 -2.69 -21.92 13.63
CA LEU A 141 -2.40 -21.00 14.72
C LEU A 141 -2.25 -19.57 14.21
N ALA A 142 -1.50 -19.34 13.12
CA ALA A 142 -1.35 -18.03 12.50
C ALA A 142 -2.71 -17.44 12.09
N MET A 143 -3.61 -18.27 11.53
CA MET A 143 -4.98 -17.85 11.20
C MET A 143 -5.72 -17.27 12.39
N ARG A 144 -5.59 -17.87 13.58
CA ARG A 144 -6.25 -17.35 14.80
C ARG A 144 -5.75 -15.95 15.20
N TYR A 145 -4.50 -15.60 14.87
CA TYR A 145 -3.98 -14.24 15.08
C TYR A 145 -4.52 -13.28 14.02
N ILE A 146 -4.54 -13.69 12.76
CA ILE A 146 -5.09 -12.91 11.65
C ILE A 146 -6.58 -12.62 11.87
N GLU A 147 -7.38 -13.60 12.30
CA GLU A 147 -8.80 -13.46 12.62
C GLU A 147 -9.07 -12.52 13.83
N LYS A 148 -8.05 -12.25 14.64
CA LYS A 148 -8.08 -11.30 15.75
C LYS A 148 -7.43 -9.95 15.39
N ASP A 149 -7.33 -9.66 14.10
CA ASP A 149 -6.75 -8.41 13.58
C ASP A 149 -5.27 -8.18 14.00
N ASN A 150 -4.50 -9.27 14.19
CA ASN A 150 -3.09 -9.17 14.55
C ASN A 150 -2.19 -9.72 13.44
N PRO A 151 -1.10 -9.04 13.08
CA PRO A 151 -0.10 -9.58 12.18
C PRO A 151 0.60 -10.80 12.81
N PHE A 152 0.98 -11.75 11.95
CA PHE A 152 1.73 -12.94 12.35
C PHE A 152 2.85 -13.21 11.34
N PHE A 153 4.06 -13.53 11.81
CA PHE A 153 5.20 -13.78 10.95
C PHE A 153 5.80 -15.17 11.15
N PHE A 154 6.11 -15.83 10.03
CA PHE A 154 6.96 -17.01 10.03
C PHE A 154 8.41 -16.61 9.72
N VAL A 155 9.35 -17.04 10.58
CA VAL A 155 10.78 -16.95 10.32
C VAL A 155 11.20 -18.23 9.59
N VAL A 156 11.73 -18.07 8.37
CA VAL A 156 11.97 -19.17 7.44
C VAL A 156 13.47 -19.45 7.28
N ARG A 157 13.89 -20.67 7.59
CA ARG A 157 15.27 -21.13 7.45
C ARG A 157 15.61 -21.50 6.00
N LYS A 158 16.91 -21.52 5.68
CA LYS A 158 17.41 -22.03 4.40
C LYS A 158 16.93 -23.47 4.18
N GLY A 159 16.50 -23.78 2.96
CA GLY A 159 16.08 -25.13 2.60
C GLY A 159 14.70 -25.57 3.12
N THR A 160 13.90 -24.66 3.69
CA THR A 160 12.54 -24.97 4.17
C THR A 160 11.63 -25.45 3.03
N PHE A 161 11.74 -24.84 1.86
CA PHE A 161 10.91 -25.12 0.68
C PHE A 161 11.70 -25.87 -0.38
N GLU A 162 11.14 -26.96 -0.90
CA GLU A 162 11.65 -27.69 -2.06
C GLU A 162 11.55 -26.87 -3.34
N GLN A 163 12.27 -27.29 -4.37
CA GLN A 163 12.33 -26.57 -5.64
C GLN A 163 10.92 -26.44 -6.26
N GLU A 164 10.57 -25.21 -6.63
CA GLU A 164 9.42 -24.84 -7.44
C GLU A 164 9.89 -23.95 -8.59
N PRO A 165 9.79 -24.40 -9.86
CA PRO A 165 10.25 -23.64 -10.99
C PRO A 165 9.36 -22.43 -11.26
N LEU A 166 9.95 -21.28 -11.61
CA LEU A 166 9.21 -20.13 -12.09
C LEU A 166 8.74 -20.38 -13.53
N GLN A 167 7.42 -20.24 -13.75
CA GLN A 167 6.84 -20.32 -15.08
C GLN A 167 7.08 -19.03 -15.86
N LYS A 168 6.98 -19.11 -17.19
CA LYS A 168 7.13 -17.94 -18.07
C LYS A 168 6.03 -16.92 -17.75
N GLN A 169 6.45 -15.69 -17.39
CA GLN A 169 5.54 -14.58 -17.15
C GLN A 169 5.31 -13.79 -18.44
N LEU A 170 4.05 -13.38 -18.65
CA LEU A 170 3.72 -12.40 -19.67
C LEU A 170 4.18 -11.03 -19.18
N ARG A 171 4.89 -10.28 -20.01
CA ARG A 171 5.20 -8.89 -19.72
C ARG A 171 3.96 -8.05 -20.03
N PRO A 172 3.57 -7.10 -19.13
CA PRO A 172 2.50 -6.17 -19.43
C PRO A 172 2.87 -5.35 -20.67
N PHE A 173 1.85 -4.98 -21.45
CA PHE A 173 2.03 -4.12 -22.61
C PHE A 173 2.47 -2.72 -22.19
N ASN A 174 3.21 -2.02 -23.06
CA ASN A 174 3.42 -0.58 -22.92
C ASN A 174 2.10 0.14 -23.20
N TYR A 175 1.52 0.75 -22.16
CA TYR A 175 0.33 1.56 -22.33
C TYR A 175 0.67 2.92 -22.95
N PRO A 176 -0.24 3.50 -23.78
CA PRO A 176 -0.10 4.89 -24.22
C PRO A 176 0.00 5.81 -23.01
N ARG A 177 0.90 6.79 -23.08
CA ARG A 177 1.18 7.74 -21.99
C ARG A 177 0.90 9.15 -22.46
N ILE A 178 0.18 9.92 -21.65
CA ILE A 178 -0.05 11.34 -21.86
C ILE A 178 0.57 12.08 -20.69
N SER A 179 1.49 12.99 -20.97
CA SER A 179 2.10 13.86 -19.98
C SER A 179 1.91 15.31 -20.39
N HIS A 180 1.42 16.13 -19.46
CA HIS A 180 1.30 17.57 -19.62
C HIS A 180 2.00 18.24 -18.45
N ALA A 181 3.17 18.81 -18.71
CA ALA A 181 4.03 19.48 -17.74
C ALA A 181 4.15 20.97 -18.05
N SER A 182 3.14 21.77 -17.73
CA SER A 182 3.28 23.23 -17.72
C SER A 182 3.03 23.76 -16.32
N LYS A 183 4.04 24.39 -15.72
CA LYS A 183 3.92 24.99 -14.39
C LYS A 183 3.02 26.23 -14.44
N ALA A 184 2.22 26.44 -13.38
CA ALA A 184 1.50 27.69 -13.16
C ALA A 184 2.47 28.80 -12.73
N GLU A 185 2.20 30.02 -13.15
CA GLU A 185 3.06 31.16 -12.84
C GLU A 185 2.50 32.05 -11.71
N ASN A 186 1.31 31.77 -11.16
CA ASN A 186 0.59 32.63 -10.23
C ASN A 186 0.12 31.92 -8.95
N GLU A 187 -0.58 32.66 -8.09
CA GLU A 187 -1.04 32.25 -6.76
C GLU A 187 -1.58 30.82 -6.68
N PHE A 188 -0.97 30.03 -5.79
CA PHE A 188 -1.37 28.64 -5.57
C PHE A 188 -2.59 28.57 -4.65
N PRO A 189 -3.58 27.69 -4.92
CA PRO A 189 -4.77 27.52 -4.09
C PRO A 189 -4.40 26.94 -2.71
N ALA A 190 -5.29 27.14 -1.74
CA ALA A 190 -5.16 26.50 -0.44
C ALA A 190 -5.47 25.00 -0.54
N ARG A 191 -4.77 24.19 0.29
CA ARG A 191 -5.02 22.73 0.38
C ARG A 191 -6.49 22.41 0.64
N GLN A 192 -7.14 23.16 1.52
CA GLN A 192 -8.54 22.94 1.89
C GLN A 192 -9.50 23.15 0.72
N GLU A 193 -9.22 24.11 -0.17
CA GLU A 193 -10.03 24.35 -1.37
C GLU A 193 -9.92 23.16 -2.33
N ALA A 194 -8.70 22.67 -2.58
CA ALA A 194 -8.49 21.47 -3.39
C ALA A 194 -9.20 20.24 -2.80
N LEU A 195 -9.12 20.06 -1.48
CA LEU A 195 -9.80 18.94 -0.79
C LEU A 195 -11.33 19.03 -0.88
N ARG A 196 -11.92 20.23 -0.85
CA ARG A 196 -13.37 20.40 -1.04
C ARG A 196 -13.80 19.97 -2.44
N ILE A 197 -13.04 20.32 -3.47
CA ILE A 197 -13.32 19.87 -4.84
C ILE A 197 -13.20 18.35 -4.93
N ILE A 198 -12.11 17.76 -4.44
CA ILE A 198 -11.89 16.31 -4.44
C ILE A 198 -13.06 15.60 -3.73
N ASN A 199 -13.46 16.11 -2.55
CA ASN A 199 -14.55 15.53 -1.79
C ASN A 199 -15.91 15.69 -2.49
N GLY A 200 -16.12 16.76 -3.25
CA GLY A 200 -17.33 17.01 -4.02
C GLY A 200 -17.58 15.98 -5.13
N TRP A 201 -16.56 15.33 -5.65
CA TRP A 201 -16.67 14.25 -6.64
C TRP A 201 -16.84 12.85 -6.03
N LYS A 202 -17.00 12.77 -4.72
CA LYS A 202 -17.23 11.53 -4.01
C LYS A 202 -18.68 11.05 -4.22
N ASP A 203 -18.82 9.76 -4.49
CA ASP A 203 -20.09 9.06 -4.62
C ASP A 203 -20.09 7.72 -3.88
N GLY A 204 -21.13 6.92 -4.03
CA GLY A 204 -21.28 5.61 -3.38
C GLY A 204 -20.24 4.56 -3.79
N LYS A 205 -19.42 4.82 -4.81
CA LYS A 205 -18.34 3.93 -5.26
C LYS A 205 -16.95 4.54 -5.08
N THR A 206 -16.83 5.73 -4.51
CA THR A 206 -15.55 6.43 -4.33
C THR A 206 -15.00 6.21 -2.94
N ILE A 207 -13.73 5.83 -2.87
CA ILE A 207 -12.95 5.73 -1.62
C ILE A 207 -11.83 6.76 -1.69
N GLN A 208 -11.70 7.56 -0.64
CA GLN A 208 -10.65 8.56 -0.51
C GLN A 208 -9.63 8.12 0.55
N LEU A 209 -8.37 8.04 0.15
CA LEU A 209 -7.24 7.70 1.02
C LEU A 209 -6.34 8.92 1.15
N ALA A 210 -6.31 9.54 2.30
CA ALA A 210 -5.50 10.73 2.54
C ALA A 210 -4.22 10.39 3.32
N THR A 211 -3.10 10.96 2.87
CA THR A 211 -1.81 10.84 3.56
C THR A 211 -1.85 11.42 4.97
N THR A 212 -0.89 11.03 5.81
CA THR A 212 -0.72 11.59 7.16
C THR A 212 -0.43 13.09 7.15
N GLY A 213 -0.66 13.75 8.26
CA GLY A 213 -0.41 15.19 8.42
C GLY A 213 -1.66 16.04 8.23
N LEU A 214 -1.49 17.24 7.66
CA LEU A 214 -2.59 18.20 7.52
C LEU A 214 -3.63 17.76 6.48
N THR A 215 -3.22 17.07 5.43
CA THR A 215 -4.13 16.58 4.36
C THR A 215 -5.22 15.68 4.93
N GLY A 216 -4.86 14.65 5.70
CA GLY A 216 -5.84 13.77 6.34
C GLY A 216 -6.72 14.48 7.35
N ARG A 217 -6.17 15.45 8.12
CA ARG A 217 -6.95 16.21 9.12
C ARG A 217 -7.94 17.16 8.46
N GLN A 218 -7.54 17.89 7.41
CA GLN A 218 -8.44 18.79 6.69
C GLN A 218 -9.53 18.03 5.94
N LEU A 219 -9.23 16.87 5.36
CA LEU A 219 -10.26 16.02 4.76
C LEU A 219 -11.29 15.56 5.82
N TYR A 220 -10.82 15.17 7.02
CA TYR A 220 -11.69 14.82 8.14
C TYR A 220 -12.61 15.97 8.55
N GLU A 221 -12.11 17.21 8.62
CA GLU A 221 -12.91 18.40 8.94
C GLU A 221 -13.93 18.76 7.85
N ILE A 222 -13.58 18.53 6.58
CA ILE A 222 -14.52 18.76 5.48
C ILE A 222 -15.68 17.77 5.55
N GLU A 223 -15.37 16.49 5.72
CA GLU A 223 -16.39 15.45 5.88
C GLU A 223 -15.77 14.18 6.47
N ASP A 224 -16.26 13.76 7.63
CA ASP A 224 -15.96 12.45 8.20
C ASP A 224 -16.93 11.39 7.67
N ALA A 225 -16.52 10.64 6.64
CA ALA A 225 -17.36 9.65 5.98
C ALA A 225 -16.78 8.23 6.06
N SER A 226 -17.66 7.22 5.90
CA SER A 226 -17.30 5.81 6.00
C SER A 226 -16.39 5.33 4.86
N ASN A 227 -16.36 6.03 3.74
CA ASN A 227 -15.51 5.78 2.57
C ASN A 227 -14.23 6.66 2.55
N ASN A 228 -13.90 7.31 3.66
CA ASN A 228 -12.65 8.04 3.83
C ASN A 228 -11.71 7.26 4.77
N LEU A 229 -10.42 7.22 4.44
CA LEU A 229 -9.36 6.73 5.31
C LEU A 229 -8.29 7.82 5.49
N TYR A 230 -7.97 8.12 6.72
CA TYR A 230 -6.97 9.11 7.12
C TYR A 230 -5.76 8.41 7.72
N MET A 231 -4.62 8.45 7.01
CA MET A 231 -3.37 7.88 7.54
C MET A 231 -2.94 8.66 8.79
N VAL A 232 -2.59 7.94 9.86
CA VAL A 232 -2.12 8.57 11.11
C VAL A 232 -0.61 8.55 11.24
N GLY A 233 0.06 7.69 10.47
CA GLY A 233 1.51 7.51 10.39
C GLY A 233 1.88 6.91 9.05
N SER A 234 3.01 6.18 8.98
CA SER A 234 3.47 5.52 7.75
C SER A 234 3.53 6.46 6.55
N MET A 235 4.13 7.64 6.75
CA MET A 235 4.32 8.63 5.69
C MET A 235 4.97 7.97 4.46
N GLY A 236 4.42 8.22 3.27
CA GLY A 236 4.82 7.59 2.01
C GLY A 236 4.06 6.31 1.63
N CYS A 237 3.23 5.75 2.52
CA CYS A 237 2.55 4.48 2.27
C CYS A 237 1.15 4.61 1.66
N VAL A 238 0.58 5.81 1.52
CA VAL A 238 -0.81 5.99 1.08
C VAL A 238 -1.02 5.49 -0.35
N SER A 239 -0.09 5.72 -1.26
CA SER A 239 -0.15 5.27 -2.65
C SER A 239 -0.01 3.74 -2.78
N SER A 240 0.84 3.12 -1.94
CA SER A 240 0.98 1.66 -1.85
C SER A 240 -0.29 1.00 -1.29
N LEU A 241 -0.90 1.59 -0.25
CA LEU A 241 -2.21 1.18 0.28
C LEU A 241 -3.29 1.27 -0.81
N GLY A 242 -3.30 2.39 -1.56
CA GLY A 242 -4.21 2.63 -2.67
C GLY A 242 -4.07 1.59 -3.77
N LEU A 243 -2.86 1.20 -4.14
CA LEU A 243 -2.61 0.13 -5.11
C LEU A 243 -3.24 -1.20 -4.66
N GLY A 244 -2.95 -1.62 -3.43
CA GLY A 244 -3.49 -2.89 -2.91
C GLY A 244 -5.02 -2.90 -2.87
N LEU A 245 -5.64 -1.77 -2.50
CA LEU A 245 -7.08 -1.62 -2.49
C LEU A 245 -7.67 -1.60 -3.92
N ALA A 246 -7.06 -0.87 -4.85
CA ALA A 246 -7.51 -0.77 -6.24
C ALA A 246 -7.52 -2.14 -6.94
N LEU A 247 -6.47 -2.95 -6.74
CA LEU A 247 -6.39 -4.31 -7.29
C LEU A 247 -7.43 -5.25 -6.66
N SER A 248 -7.73 -5.08 -5.37
CA SER A 248 -8.68 -5.94 -4.65
C SER A 248 -10.14 -5.53 -4.80
N LYS A 249 -10.42 -4.30 -5.25
CA LYS A 249 -11.77 -3.73 -5.43
C LYS A 249 -11.87 -2.98 -6.76
N PRO A 250 -11.86 -3.67 -7.89
CA PRO A 250 -11.88 -3.04 -9.22
C PRO A 250 -13.14 -2.23 -9.51
N ASP A 251 -14.25 -2.50 -8.82
CA ASP A 251 -15.55 -1.82 -8.99
C ASP A 251 -15.64 -0.50 -8.22
N PHE A 252 -14.65 -0.18 -7.39
CA PHE A 252 -14.58 1.06 -6.63
C PHE A 252 -13.55 2.02 -7.22
N ASP A 253 -13.82 3.30 -7.09
CA ASP A 253 -12.94 4.41 -7.47
C ASP A 253 -12.00 4.74 -6.32
N ILE A 254 -10.71 4.54 -6.53
CA ILE A 254 -9.71 4.79 -5.50
C ILE A 254 -9.03 6.13 -5.75
N VAL A 255 -9.33 7.11 -4.90
CA VAL A 255 -8.73 8.44 -4.91
C VAL A 255 -7.66 8.50 -3.83
N VAL A 256 -6.41 8.52 -4.24
CA VAL A 256 -5.25 8.67 -3.36
C VAL A 256 -4.88 10.15 -3.31
N ILE A 257 -4.89 10.75 -2.11
CA ILE A 257 -4.53 12.15 -1.87
C ILE A 257 -3.23 12.17 -1.09
N ASP A 258 -2.15 12.52 -1.78
CA ASP A 258 -0.79 12.48 -1.25
C ASP A 258 -0.20 13.89 -1.10
N GLY A 259 0.93 14.00 -0.44
CA GLY A 259 1.73 15.21 -0.29
C GLY A 259 3.16 14.98 -0.82
N ASP A 260 3.83 16.04 -1.20
CA ASP A 260 5.19 16.03 -1.75
C ASP A 260 6.20 15.30 -0.86
N GLY A 261 6.28 15.65 0.41
CA GLY A 261 7.17 14.98 1.35
C GLY A 261 6.82 13.50 1.58
N SER A 262 5.54 13.15 1.49
CA SER A 262 5.09 11.76 1.58
C SER A 262 5.50 10.96 0.35
N LEU A 263 5.23 11.46 -0.85
CA LEU A 263 5.61 10.81 -2.10
C LEU A 263 7.13 10.63 -2.22
N LEU A 264 7.91 11.66 -1.84
CA LEU A 264 9.38 11.62 -1.86
C LEU A 264 9.94 10.47 -1.01
N MET A 265 9.30 10.11 0.09
CA MET A 265 9.78 9.02 0.95
C MET A 265 9.70 7.64 0.29
N ARG A 266 8.80 7.44 -0.69
CA ARG A 266 8.55 6.15 -1.33
C ARG A 266 8.26 6.27 -2.83
N MET A 267 9.00 7.13 -3.54
CA MET A 267 8.82 7.36 -4.98
C MET A 267 8.93 6.08 -5.83
N GLY A 268 9.70 5.08 -5.40
CA GLY A 268 9.82 3.79 -6.08
C GLY A 268 8.48 3.08 -6.30
N ASN A 269 7.48 3.40 -5.46
CA ASN A 269 6.13 2.85 -5.62
C ASN A 269 5.41 3.35 -6.89
N LEU A 270 5.79 4.50 -7.44
CA LEU A 270 5.27 4.95 -8.75
C LEU A 270 5.52 3.90 -9.86
N ALA A 271 6.72 3.30 -9.86
CA ALA A 271 7.04 2.25 -10.83
C ALA A 271 6.19 0.98 -10.60
N THR A 272 5.96 0.61 -9.34
CA THR A 272 5.08 -0.52 -8.99
C THR A 272 3.64 -0.25 -9.44
N ILE A 273 3.07 0.93 -9.13
CA ILE A 273 1.72 1.32 -9.54
C ILE A 273 1.60 1.35 -11.06
N GLY A 274 2.57 1.96 -11.76
CA GLY A 274 2.57 2.03 -13.22
C GLY A 274 2.66 0.65 -13.88
N TYR A 275 3.36 -0.31 -13.28
CA TYR A 275 3.45 -1.68 -13.75
C TYR A 275 2.12 -2.43 -13.64
N TYR A 276 1.43 -2.35 -12.49
CA TYR A 276 0.14 -3.01 -12.27
C TYR A 276 -1.03 -2.27 -12.90
N HIS A 277 -0.89 -0.99 -13.14
CA HIS A 277 -1.75 -0.14 -13.95
C HIS A 277 -3.25 -0.22 -13.61
N PRO A 278 -3.67 -0.07 -12.34
CA PRO A 278 -5.08 -0.17 -11.97
C PRO A 278 -5.88 0.99 -12.59
N PRO A 279 -6.87 0.71 -13.47
CA PRO A 279 -7.60 1.78 -14.18
C PRO A 279 -8.53 2.60 -13.27
N ASN A 280 -8.88 2.05 -12.13
CA ASN A 280 -9.78 2.62 -11.13
C ASN A 280 -9.06 3.48 -10.06
N MET A 281 -7.80 3.89 -10.31
CA MET A 281 -7.02 4.68 -9.37
C MET A 281 -6.61 6.03 -9.96
N ILE A 282 -6.84 7.09 -9.19
CA ILE A 282 -6.25 8.41 -9.40
C ILE A 282 -5.38 8.76 -8.20
N HIS A 283 -4.14 9.19 -8.47
CA HIS A 283 -3.16 9.63 -7.48
C HIS A 283 -2.99 11.15 -7.60
N ILE A 284 -3.54 11.88 -6.64
CA ILE A 284 -3.50 13.35 -6.59
C ILE A 284 -2.40 13.77 -5.62
N LEU A 285 -1.42 14.50 -6.13
CA LEU A 285 -0.34 15.09 -5.35
C LEU A 285 -0.65 16.55 -5.07
N LEU A 286 -0.84 16.89 -3.80
CA LEU A 286 -0.95 18.27 -3.31
C LEU A 286 0.43 18.70 -2.78
N ASP A 287 1.15 19.50 -3.58
CA ASP A 287 2.54 19.87 -3.35
C ASP A 287 2.66 21.33 -2.89
N ASN A 288 3.09 21.54 -1.65
CA ASN A 288 3.39 22.86 -1.11
C ASN A 288 4.89 23.10 -0.87
N ASN A 289 5.74 22.21 -1.32
CA ASN A 289 7.20 22.24 -1.14
C ASN A 289 7.65 22.30 0.34
N ALA A 290 6.80 21.85 1.29
CA ALA A 290 7.10 22.00 2.71
C ALA A 290 6.46 20.90 3.58
N HIS A 291 7.10 20.62 4.71
CA HIS A 291 6.58 19.80 5.81
C HIS A 291 5.77 20.67 6.79
N ASP A 292 4.59 21.12 6.40
CA ASP A 292 3.75 22.03 7.19
C ASP A 292 3.45 21.49 8.60
N SER A 293 3.21 20.20 8.74
CA SER A 293 2.85 19.60 10.03
C SER A 293 3.97 19.58 11.07
N THR A 294 5.22 19.88 10.67
CA THR A 294 6.41 19.84 11.52
C THR A 294 7.12 21.18 11.63
N GLY A 295 6.54 22.24 11.05
CA GLY A 295 7.07 23.62 11.14
C GLY A 295 7.47 24.26 9.83
N GLY A 296 7.02 23.74 8.68
CA GLY A 296 7.20 24.36 7.38
C GLY A 296 8.60 24.22 6.79
N GLN A 297 9.38 23.21 7.22
CA GLN A 297 10.69 22.93 6.61
C GLN A 297 10.49 22.55 5.14
N GLN A 298 11.33 23.11 4.27
CA GLN A 298 11.27 22.84 2.84
C GLN A 298 11.55 21.37 2.53
N THR A 299 10.79 20.82 1.60
CA THR A 299 11.10 19.54 0.94
C THR A 299 12.00 19.80 -0.27
N VAL A 300 12.51 18.73 -0.87
CA VAL A 300 13.26 18.82 -2.15
C VAL A 300 12.34 18.75 -3.37
N SER A 301 11.03 18.81 -3.21
CA SER A 301 10.03 18.64 -4.27
C SER A 301 10.12 19.71 -5.37
N HIS A 302 10.54 20.95 -5.02
CA HIS A 302 10.67 22.05 -5.98
C HIS A 302 11.63 21.76 -7.15
N ASN A 303 12.53 20.79 -7.01
CA ASN A 303 13.47 20.37 -8.05
C ASN A 303 13.10 19.02 -8.69
N VAL A 304 11.90 18.52 -8.47
CA VAL A 304 11.43 17.22 -8.97
C VAL A 304 10.24 17.40 -9.91
N SER A 305 10.32 16.86 -11.12
CA SER A 305 9.16 16.75 -12.01
C SER A 305 8.41 15.45 -11.73
N PHE A 306 7.48 15.46 -10.78
CA PHE A 306 6.67 14.29 -10.44
C PHE A 306 5.80 13.81 -11.60
N VAL A 307 5.33 14.73 -12.44
CA VAL A 307 4.52 14.41 -13.62
C VAL A 307 5.32 13.59 -14.63
N ASP A 308 6.55 14.01 -14.92
CA ASP A 308 7.43 13.26 -15.82
C ASP A 308 7.84 11.92 -15.23
N MET A 309 8.07 11.87 -13.91
CA MET A 309 8.38 10.61 -13.20
C MET A 309 7.22 9.63 -13.26
N ALA A 310 5.99 10.08 -12.98
CA ALA A 310 4.80 9.24 -13.07
C ALA A 310 4.59 8.74 -14.51
N SER A 311 4.75 9.61 -15.50
CA SER A 311 4.68 9.25 -16.92
C SER A 311 5.75 8.21 -17.28
N ALA A 312 7.00 8.42 -16.88
CA ALA A 312 8.10 7.48 -17.09
C ALA A 312 7.86 6.13 -16.44
N CYS A 313 7.22 6.12 -15.26
CA CYS A 313 6.82 4.92 -14.53
C CYS A 313 5.64 4.17 -15.15
N GLY A 314 4.88 4.75 -16.09
CA GLY A 314 3.81 4.04 -16.80
C GLY A 314 2.40 4.43 -16.42
N TYR A 315 2.18 5.55 -15.77
CA TYR A 315 0.83 6.10 -15.61
C TYR A 315 0.24 6.46 -16.98
N ALA A 316 -1.04 6.12 -17.20
CA ALA A 316 -1.72 6.40 -18.47
C ALA A 316 -1.87 7.91 -18.71
N ASN A 317 -2.21 8.64 -17.65
CA ASN A 317 -2.30 10.10 -17.67
C ASN A 317 -1.44 10.67 -16.56
N SER A 318 -0.61 11.66 -16.87
CA SER A 318 0.23 12.37 -15.89
C SER A 318 0.10 13.87 -16.17
N LEU A 319 -0.55 14.58 -15.24
CA LEU A 319 -1.05 15.92 -15.49
C LEU A 319 -0.49 16.88 -14.43
N TYR A 320 0.02 18.04 -14.88
CA TYR A 320 0.23 19.18 -14.02
C TYR A 320 -1.01 20.09 -14.07
N LEU A 321 -1.63 20.31 -12.92
CA LEU A 321 -2.83 21.15 -12.78
C LEU A 321 -2.43 22.55 -12.34
N ARG A 322 -2.95 23.57 -12.99
CA ARG A 322 -2.59 24.96 -12.75
C ARG A 322 -3.53 25.69 -11.81
N SER A 323 -4.74 25.14 -11.64
CA SER A 323 -5.82 25.78 -10.89
C SER A 323 -6.78 24.75 -10.29
N LEU A 324 -7.70 25.22 -9.47
CA LEU A 324 -8.83 24.43 -8.96
C LEU A 324 -9.79 23.99 -10.07
N ASP A 325 -9.96 24.82 -11.11
CA ASP A 325 -10.79 24.46 -12.28
C ASP A 325 -10.15 23.29 -13.07
N ASP A 326 -8.82 23.29 -13.22
CA ASP A 326 -8.09 22.16 -13.83
C ASP A 326 -8.26 20.87 -13.01
N LEU A 327 -8.27 20.98 -11.67
CA LEU A 327 -8.51 19.83 -10.77
C LEU A 327 -9.93 19.29 -10.94
N ASP A 328 -10.93 20.17 -10.97
CA ASP A 328 -12.34 19.80 -11.19
C ASP A 328 -12.53 19.11 -12.54
N ALA A 329 -12.02 19.72 -13.62
CA ALA A 329 -12.07 19.14 -14.96
C ALA A 329 -11.32 17.79 -15.07
N CYS A 330 -10.20 17.64 -14.36
CA CYS A 330 -9.44 16.39 -14.29
C CYS A 330 -10.28 15.27 -13.63
N LEU A 331 -10.92 15.57 -12.50
CA LEU A 331 -11.77 14.63 -11.79
C LEU A 331 -13.00 14.25 -12.61
N GLN A 332 -13.65 15.22 -13.25
CA GLN A 332 -14.78 14.98 -14.16
C GLN A 332 -14.38 14.04 -15.30
N LYS A 333 -13.25 14.33 -15.96
CA LYS A 333 -12.75 13.50 -17.06
C LYS A 333 -12.42 12.10 -16.60
N TRP A 334 -11.77 11.95 -15.43
CA TRP A 334 -11.41 10.67 -14.87
C TRP A 334 -12.64 9.84 -14.47
N LYS A 335 -13.67 10.46 -13.89
CA LYS A 335 -14.94 9.79 -13.57
C LYS A 335 -15.62 9.25 -14.83
N ASN A 336 -15.60 9.99 -15.93
CA ASN A 336 -16.22 9.60 -17.20
C ASN A 336 -15.39 8.58 -17.99
N LYS A 337 -14.05 8.65 -17.89
CA LYS A 337 -13.15 7.76 -18.60
C LYS A 337 -12.02 7.33 -17.67
N LYS A 338 -12.19 6.17 -17.05
CA LYS A 338 -11.21 5.60 -16.14
C LYS A 338 -9.85 5.37 -16.80
N GLY A 339 -8.83 5.31 -16.00
CA GLY A 339 -7.43 5.06 -16.36
C GLY A 339 -6.52 5.51 -15.25
N LEU A 340 -5.43 4.79 -15.01
CA LEU A 340 -4.45 5.17 -14.01
C LEU A 340 -3.97 6.60 -14.26
N THR A 341 -4.29 7.50 -13.35
CA THR A 341 -4.01 8.93 -13.50
C THR A 341 -3.18 9.45 -12.34
N PHE A 342 -2.16 10.24 -12.66
CA PHE A 342 -1.41 11.07 -11.72
C PHE A 342 -1.75 12.54 -11.97
N ALA A 343 -2.15 13.25 -10.93
CA ALA A 343 -2.52 14.66 -11.00
C ALA A 343 -1.72 15.45 -9.97
N HIS A 344 -0.86 16.36 -10.40
CA HIS A 344 -0.04 17.20 -9.55
C HIS A 344 -0.60 18.62 -9.51
N LEU A 345 -1.02 19.05 -8.33
CA LEU A 345 -1.46 20.42 -8.06
C LEU A 345 -0.51 21.07 -7.06
N GLN A 346 0.11 22.17 -7.45
CA GLN A 346 0.86 23.00 -6.53
C GLN A 346 -0.11 23.81 -5.66
N ILE A 347 0.10 23.79 -4.34
CA ILE A 347 -0.75 24.46 -3.36
C ILE A 347 0.05 25.45 -2.52
N SER A 348 -0.62 26.39 -1.89
CA SER A 348 0.02 27.39 -1.03
C SER A 348 0.47 26.79 0.32
N THR A 349 1.50 27.40 0.91
CA THR A 349 1.98 27.14 2.29
C THR A 349 1.23 27.99 3.32
N ARG A 350 0.08 28.58 2.98
CA ARG A 350 -0.66 29.45 3.92
C ARG A 350 -1.03 28.67 5.18
N ASN A 351 -0.50 29.13 6.31
CA ASN A 351 -0.83 28.62 7.63
C ASN A 351 -2.22 29.13 8.03
N GLU A 352 -3.23 28.29 7.79
CA GLU A 352 -4.45 28.35 8.54
C GLU A 352 -4.19 27.71 9.92
N ASP A 353 -5.06 27.98 10.90
CA ASP A 353 -5.00 27.32 12.18
C ASP A 353 -4.90 25.79 11.97
N PRO A 354 -4.05 25.08 12.72
CA PRO A 354 -3.84 23.66 12.47
C PRO A 354 -5.14 22.88 12.65
N PRO A 355 -5.58 22.11 11.65
CA PRO A 355 -6.83 21.38 11.69
C PRO A 355 -6.84 20.37 12.83
N ARG A 356 -8.03 20.12 13.38
CA ARG A 356 -8.22 19.16 14.47
C ARG A 356 -7.79 17.76 14.07
N ARG A 357 -7.28 17.01 15.01
CA ARG A 357 -7.03 15.58 14.80
C ARG A 357 -8.36 14.84 14.73
N PRO A 358 -8.49 13.81 13.85
CA PRO A 358 -9.65 12.94 13.87
C PRO A 358 -9.93 12.41 15.27
N ALA A 359 -11.17 12.56 15.74
CA ALA A 359 -11.61 12.02 17.01
C ALA A 359 -11.87 10.50 16.94
N VAL A 360 -12.16 10.01 15.73
CA VAL A 360 -12.35 8.60 15.43
C VAL A 360 -11.02 7.85 15.48
N LYS A 361 -10.99 6.68 16.10
CA LYS A 361 -9.77 5.87 16.19
C LYS A 361 -9.46 5.20 14.85
N PRO A 362 -8.16 4.96 14.54
CA PRO A 362 -7.78 4.35 13.27
C PRO A 362 -8.47 3.01 12.97
N HIS A 363 -8.62 2.13 13.96
CA HIS A 363 -9.31 0.85 13.75
C HIS A 363 -10.82 1.03 13.50
N GLU A 364 -11.45 2.05 14.07
CA GLU A 364 -12.85 2.38 13.80
C GLU A 364 -13.02 2.92 12.36
N VAL A 365 -12.04 3.70 11.86
CA VAL A 365 -11.98 4.12 10.45
C VAL A 365 -11.87 2.90 9.54
N LYS A 366 -11.00 1.93 9.87
CA LYS A 366 -10.88 0.65 9.14
C LYS A 366 -12.21 -0.10 9.11
N GLU A 367 -12.87 -0.24 10.26
CA GLU A 367 -14.14 -0.98 10.38
C GLU A 367 -15.27 -0.32 9.57
N ARG A 368 -15.37 1.01 9.60
CA ARG A 368 -16.32 1.77 8.78
C ARG A 368 -16.08 1.56 7.29
N LEU A 369 -14.82 1.64 6.86
CA LEU A 369 -14.44 1.43 5.47
C LEU A 369 -14.72 -0.01 5.02
N ALA A 370 -14.39 -1.01 5.83
CA ALA A 370 -14.68 -2.40 5.55
C ALA A 370 -16.21 -2.65 5.42
N SER A 371 -17.00 -2.04 6.31
CA SER A 371 -18.47 -2.10 6.24
C SER A 371 -19.02 -1.43 4.98
N PHE A 372 -18.44 -0.30 4.56
CA PHE A 372 -18.83 0.39 3.32
C PHE A 372 -18.54 -0.47 2.08
N LEU A 373 -17.35 -1.06 2.01
CA LEU A 373 -16.93 -1.93 0.91
C LEU A 373 -17.77 -3.21 0.76
N ASN A 374 -18.30 -3.72 1.88
CA ASN A 374 -19.13 -4.92 1.89
C ASN A 374 -20.60 -4.64 1.49
N ARG A 375 -21.15 -3.44 1.74
CA ARG A 375 -22.51 -3.07 1.33
C ARG A 375 -22.67 -3.03 -0.19
N GLY A 376 -21.67 -2.55 -0.91
CA GLY A 376 -21.69 -2.50 -2.37
C GLY A 376 -21.79 -3.87 -3.05
N HIS A 377 -21.42 -4.96 -2.36
CA HIS A 377 -21.63 -6.33 -2.87
C HIS A 377 -23.10 -6.79 -2.77
N LEU A 378 -23.79 -6.42 -1.68
CA LEU A 378 -25.18 -6.83 -1.46
C LEU A 378 -26.17 -6.15 -2.43
N GLU A 379 -25.87 -4.90 -2.85
CA GLU A 379 -26.68 -4.18 -3.81
C GLU A 379 -26.47 -4.66 -5.26
N ALA A 380 -25.27 -5.17 -5.59
CA ALA A 380 -24.99 -5.75 -6.90
C ALA A 380 -25.63 -7.14 -7.07
N GLU A 381 -25.62 -7.99 -6.04
CA GLU A 381 -26.28 -9.29 -6.08
C GLU A 381 -27.81 -9.21 -6.04
N GLY A 382 -28.37 -8.14 -5.44
CA GLY A 382 -29.82 -7.88 -5.40
C GLY A 382 -30.37 -7.26 -6.68
N ALA A 383 -29.54 -6.77 -7.60
CA ALA A 383 -29.94 -6.20 -8.89
C ALA A 383 -29.93 -7.23 -10.04
N GLU A 384 -29.34 -8.43 -9.83
CA GLU A 384 -29.32 -9.53 -10.80
C GLU A 384 -30.35 -10.64 -10.47
N SER A 385 -31.12 -10.48 -9.42
CA SER A 385 -32.24 -11.37 -9.03
C SER A 385 -33.59 -10.68 -9.33
#